data_69ef2dad27cced32c6c0c2ab33ae80a8
#
_entry.id   69ef2dad27cced32c6c0c2ab33ae80a8
#
_cell.length_a   1.000
_cell.length_b   1.000
_cell.length_c   1.000
_cell.angle_alpha   90.00
_cell.angle_beta   90.00
_cell.angle_gamma   90.00
#
_symmetry.space_group_name_H-M   'P 1'
#
loop_
_entity.id
_entity.type
_entity.pdbx_description
1 polymer ?
#
loop_
_entity_poly.entity_id
_entity_poly.type
_entity_poly.pdbx_seq_one_letter_code
_entity_poly.pdbx_strand_id
1 'polypeptide(L)'
;GTEDRPEIGPIISSRLVVSLGLGVFAILVIGLLAPWLVISVLGIGPKFQETATTALYIAAGVIVVTLLNQLFGSILQGLHRFDVYSKLFNLTNFAVVIGSLALALAGFGLTALLAWNLGVLAVSVVLNGIASKRLLSDVSMFSGLDRFSLKKVLYYTSGVVGYQLLGNVLLLFERGYITRALGSDQLTYYVVAMAIGLYLQDRKSVV
;
A
#
# COMPACT_ATOMS: atom_id res chain seq x y z
N GLY A 1 30.04 -9.95 11.42
CA GLY A 1 29.38 -9.66 10.42
C GLY A 1 29.71 -8.60 9.37
N THR A 2 30.94 -8.55 8.78
CA THR A 2 31.31 -7.60 7.71
C THR A 2 31.33 -8.26 6.32
N GLU A 3 31.08 -9.55 6.22
CA GLU A 3 31.19 -10.31 4.97
C GLU A 3 29.94 -10.28 4.07
N ASP A 4 28.76 -9.95 4.59
CA ASP A 4 27.49 -10.00 3.82
C ASP A 4 27.08 -8.67 3.15
N ARG A 5 27.90 -7.61 3.28
CA ARG A 5 27.59 -6.28 2.73
C ARG A 5 27.53 -6.17 1.20
N PRO A 6 28.35 -6.91 0.41
CA PRO A 6 28.31 -6.80 -1.05
C PRO A 6 27.01 -7.30 -1.69
N GLU A 7 26.25 -8.19 -1.04
CA GLU A 7 25.00 -8.73 -1.59
C GLU A 7 23.76 -7.84 -1.35
N ILE A 8 23.82 -6.91 -0.41
CA ILE A 8 22.66 -6.09 -0.02
C ILE A 8 22.24 -5.14 -1.15
N GLY A 9 23.20 -4.52 -1.84
CA GLY A 9 22.94 -3.59 -2.93
C GLY A 9 22.13 -4.18 -4.09
N PRO A 10 22.55 -5.33 -4.68
CA PRO A 10 21.80 -6.01 -5.74
C PRO A 10 20.40 -6.44 -5.33
N ILE A 11 20.20 -6.85 -4.07
CA ILE A 11 18.88 -7.23 -3.55
C ILE A 11 17.95 -6.01 -3.45
N ILE A 12 18.45 -4.86 -2.94
CA ILE A 12 17.70 -3.61 -2.86
C ILE A 12 17.31 -3.13 -4.26
N SER A 13 18.27 -3.12 -5.20
CA SER A 13 18.02 -2.72 -6.58
C SER A 13 17.00 -3.62 -7.27
N SER A 14 17.10 -4.93 -7.09
CA SER A 14 16.13 -5.90 -7.63
C SER A 14 14.73 -5.70 -7.06
N ARG A 15 14.62 -5.45 -5.75
CA ARG A 15 13.34 -5.19 -5.10
C ARG A 15 12.72 -3.87 -5.56
N LEU A 16 13.53 -2.84 -5.76
CA LEU A 16 13.07 -1.55 -6.29
C LEU A 16 12.50 -1.70 -7.70
N VAL A 17 13.20 -2.41 -8.59
CA VAL A 17 12.73 -2.68 -9.95
C VAL A 17 11.44 -3.50 -9.94
N VAL A 18 11.33 -4.52 -9.10
CA VAL A 18 10.08 -5.32 -8.96
C VAL A 18 8.95 -4.44 -8.43
N SER A 19 9.19 -3.62 -7.41
CA SER A 19 8.17 -2.74 -6.85
C SER A 19 7.70 -1.70 -7.86
N LEU A 20 8.61 -1.09 -8.61
CA LEU A 20 8.27 -0.15 -9.68
C LEU A 20 7.53 -0.85 -10.83
N GLY A 21 7.97 -2.03 -11.23
CA GLY A 21 7.31 -2.82 -12.27
C GLY A 21 5.87 -3.19 -11.88
N LEU A 22 5.65 -3.64 -10.66
CA LEU A 22 4.30 -3.91 -10.12
C LEU A 22 3.47 -2.62 -10.02
N GLY A 23 4.09 -1.51 -9.63
CA GLY A 23 3.43 -0.21 -9.56
C GLY A 23 2.97 0.27 -10.94
N VAL A 24 3.83 0.22 -11.95
CA VAL A 24 3.49 0.54 -13.35
C VAL A 24 2.41 -0.40 -13.87
N PHE A 25 2.52 -1.69 -13.61
CA PHE A 25 1.49 -2.67 -13.98
C PHE A 25 0.13 -2.32 -13.35
N ALA A 26 0.10 -1.98 -12.06
CA ALA A 26 -1.12 -1.57 -11.38
C ALA A 26 -1.74 -0.30 -12.00
N ILE A 27 -0.93 0.71 -12.31
CA ILE A 27 -1.40 1.92 -13.00
C ILE A 27 -2.00 1.59 -14.36
N LEU A 28 -1.33 0.75 -15.16
CA LEU A 28 -1.81 0.37 -16.48
C LEU A 28 -3.14 -0.42 -16.39
N VAL A 29 -3.20 -1.41 -15.51
CA VAL A 29 -4.41 -2.21 -15.30
C VAL A 29 -5.58 -1.35 -14.84
N ILE A 30 -5.37 -0.55 -13.80
CA ILE A 30 -6.43 0.32 -13.29
C ILE A 30 -6.75 1.41 -14.31
N GLY A 31 -5.76 2.01 -14.96
CA GLY A 31 -5.96 3.04 -15.98
C GLY A 31 -6.83 2.57 -17.14
N LEU A 32 -6.62 1.35 -17.61
CA LEU A 32 -7.40 0.75 -18.71
C LEU A 32 -8.77 0.25 -18.25
N LEU A 33 -8.85 -0.31 -17.05
CA LEU A 33 -10.06 -0.99 -16.58
C LEU A 33 -10.96 -0.09 -15.71
N ALA A 34 -10.50 1.07 -15.24
CA ALA A 34 -11.27 1.92 -14.32
C ALA A 34 -12.67 2.29 -14.86
N PRO A 35 -12.84 2.76 -16.11
CA PRO A 35 -14.18 3.09 -16.62
C PRO A 35 -15.08 1.86 -16.69
N TRP A 36 -14.54 0.73 -17.14
CA TRP A 36 -15.28 -0.53 -17.22
C TRP A 36 -15.67 -1.05 -15.83
N LEU A 37 -14.76 -0.98 -14.86
CA LEU A 37 -15.02 -1.36 -13.47
C LEU A 37 -16.14 -0.51 -12.87
N VAL A 38 -16.10 0.81 -13.07
CA VAL A 38 -17.10 1.75 -12.53
C VAL A 38 -18.48 1.49 -13.12
N ILE A 39 -18.57 1.27 -14.43
CA ILE A 39 -19.84 1.14 -15.14
C ILE A 39 -20.39 -0.28 -15.02
N SER A 40 -19.58 -1.28 -15.36
CA SER A 40 -20.06 -2.66 -15.56
C SER A 40 -20.00 -3.51 -14.30
N VAL A 41 -18.99 -3.30 -13.44
CA VAL A 41 -18.79 -4.13 -12.24
C VAL A 41 -19.46 -3.50 -11.03
N LEU A 42 -19.23 -2.19 -10.80
CA LEU A 42 -19.76 -1.47 -9.64
C LEU A 42 -21.17 -0.92 -9.91
N GLY A 43 -21.59 -0.78 -11.15
CA GLY A 43 -22.92 -0.29 -11.52
C GLY A 43 -23.18 1.14 -11.01
N ILE A 44 -22.15 1.99 -10.95
CA ILE A 44 -22.26 3.35 -10.41
C ILE A 44 -23.08 4.21 -11.36
N GLY A 45 -24.09 4.88 -10.81
CA GLY A 45 -24.97 5.77 -11.58
C GLY A 45 -24.20 6.91 -12.26
N PRO A 46 -24.69 7.43 -13.41
CA PRO A 46 -23.96 8.39 -14.25
C PRO A 46 -23.43 9.62 -13.51
N LYS A 47 -24.17 10.08 -12.50
CA LYS A 47 -23.80 11.24 -11.68
C LYS A 47 -22.48 11.10 -10.93
N PHE A 48 -22.09 9.87 -10.58
CA PHE A 48 -20.92 9.59 -9.75
C PHE A 48 -19.79 8.87 -10.51
N GLN A 49 -19.98 8.54 -11.79
CA GLN A 49 -19.00 7.79 -12.59
C GLN A 49 -17.66 8.52 -12.71
N GLU A 50 -17.66 9.82 -12.98
CA GLU A 50 -16.45 10.62 -13.09
C GLU A 50 -15.69 10.66 -11.76
N THR A 51 -16.37 10.91 -10.65
CA THR A 51 -15.78 10.93 -9.31
C THR A 51 -15.19 9.55 -8.94
N ALA A 52 -15.91 8.47 -9.24
CA ALA A 52 -15.46 7.12 -8.97
C ALA A 52 -14.25 6.73 -9.83
N THR A 53 -14.24 7.11 -11.11
CA THR A 53 -13.10 6.86 -12.00
C THR A 53 -11.86 7.62 -11.54
N THR A 54 -12.01 8.91 -11.17
CA THR A 54 -10.93 9.71 -10.60
C THR A 54 -10.41 9.11 -9.30
N ALA A 55 -11.30 8.64 -8.44
CA ALA A 55 -10.93 7.95 -7.20
C ALA A 55 -10.10 6.69 -7.46
N LEU A 56 -10.42 5.89 -8.48
CA LEU A 56 -9.65 4.72 -8.88
C LEU A 56 -8.25 5.11 -9.42
N TYR A 57 -8.13 6.19 -10.17
CA TYR A 57 -6.82 6.68 -10.64
C TYR A 57 -5.94 7.13 -9.48
N ILE A 58 -6.50 7.85 -8.51
CA ILE A 58 -5.76 8.23 -7.30
C ILE A 58 -5.38 6.97 -6.50
N ALA A 59 -6.28 6.00 -6.36
CA ALA A 59 -5.99 4.73 -5.69
C ALA A 59 -4.85 3.96 -6.36
N ALA A 60 -4.74 3.98 -7.70
CA ALA A 60 -3.60 3.41 -8.41
C ALA A 60 -2.28 4.09 -7.99
N GLY A 61 -2.27 5.42 -7.88
CA GLY A 61 -1.12 6.17 -7.35
C GLY A 61 -0.78 5.78 -5.91
N VAL A 62 -1.79 5.61 -5.05
CA VAL A 62 -1.62 5.15 -3.65
C VAL A 62 -0.94 3.78 -3.60
N ILE A 63 -1.30 2.84 -4.49
CA ILE A 63 -0.67 1.52 -4.57
C ILE A 63 0.84 1.65 -4.82
N VAL A 64 1.24 2.44 -5.82
CA VAL A 64 2.66 2.65 -6.16
C VAL A 64 3.44 3.22 -4.98
N VAL A 65 2.90 4.27 -4.37
CA VAL A 65 3.55 4.94 -3.25
C VAL A 65 3.63 4.02 -2.03
N THR A 66 2.62 3.18 -1.81
CA THR A 66 2.62 2.16 -0.74
C THR A 66 3.70 1.10 -0.97
N LEU A 67 3.86 0.62 -2.21
CA LEU A 67 4.93 -0.34 -2.54
C LEU A 67 6.32 0.25 -2.27
N LEU A 68 6.54 1.53 -2.59
CA LEU A 68 7.79 2.23 -2.28
C LEU A 68 7.99 2.42 -0.77
N ASN A 69 6.94 2.77 -0.03
CA ASN A 69 7.00 2.84 1.43
C ASN A 69 7.37 1.50 2.06
N GLN A 70 6.79 0.40 1.59
CA GLN A 70 7.12 -0.95 2.05
C GLN A 70 8.58 -1.32 1.73
N LEU A 71 9.09 -0.92 0.57
CA LEU A 71 10.49 -1.13 0.21
C LEU A 71 11.41 -0.44 1.23
N PHE A 72 11.28 0.87 1.40
CA PHE A 72 12.15 1.63 2.32
C PHE A 72 11.93 1.22 3.78
N GLY A 73 10.68 0.95 4.18
CA GLY A 73 10.37 0.43 5.51
C GLY A 73 11.06 -0.89 5.81
N SER A 74 11.10 -1.81 4.84
CA SER A 74 11.80 -3.09 5.01
C SER A 74 13.33 -2.95 5.10
N ILE A 75 13.92 -1.94 4.46
CA ILE A 75 15.34 -1.61 4.62
C ILE A 75 15.62 -1.19 6.07
N LEU A 76 14.80 -0.29 6.63
CA LEU A 76 14.96 0.15 8.01
C LEU A 76 14.80 -1.00 9.01
N GLN A 77 13.84 -1.90 8.78
CA GLN A 77 13.64 -3.10 9.60
C GLN A 77 14.80 -4.09 9.47
N GLY A 78 15.30 -4.32 8.25
CA GLY A 78 16.47 -5.18 7.99
C GLY A 78 17.76 -4.64 8.63
N LEU A 79 17.87 -3.33 8.83
CA LEU A 79 18.97 -2.70 9.56
C LEU A 79 18.73 -2.64 11.08
N HIS A 80 17.69 -3.32 11.58
CA HIS A 80 17.26 -3.30 12.99
C HIS A 80 16.95 -1.91 13.55
N ARG A 81 16.64 -0.93 12.67
CA ARG A 81 16.28 0.44 13.06
C ARG A 81 14.74 0.58 13.18
N PHE A 82 14.18 -0.29 14.01
CA PHE A 82 12.74 -0.29 14.31
C PHE A 82 12.27 1.02 14.94
N ASP A 83 13.16 1.70 15.68
CA ASP A 83 12.92 3.01 16.29
C ASP A 83 12.56 4.08 15.24
N VAL A 84 13.33 4.15 14.15
CA VAL A 84 13.11 5.09 13.04
C VAL A 84 11.88 4.68 12.25
N TYR A 85 11.77 3.39 11.90
CA TYR A 85 10.63 2.86 11.17
C TYR A 85 9.31 3.14 11.89
N SER A 86 9.19 2.79 13.18
CA SER A 86 7.96 2.99 13.95
C SER A 86 7.58 4.45 14.09
N LYS A 87 8.55 5.36 14.29
CA LYS A 87 8.29 6.80 14.35
C LYS A 87 7.71 7.31 13.03
N LEU A 88 8.33 6.99 11.90
CA LEU A 88 7.87 7.43 10.57
C LEU A 88 6.51 6.81 10.22
N PHE A 89 6.32 5.54 10.51
CA PHE A 89 5.07 4.82 10.29
C PHE A 89 3.91 5.44 11.09
N ASN A 90 4.12 5.65 12.40
CA ASN A 90 3.10 6.25 13.26
C ASN A 90 2.79 7.69 12.88
N LEU A 91 3.82 8.49 12.56
CA LEU A 91 3.64 9.87 12.10
C LEU A 91 2.81 9.92 10.81
N THR A 92 3.12 9.04 9.86
CA THR A 92 2.38 8.93 8.60
C THR A 92 0.92 8.56 8.83
N ASN A 93 0.65 7.52 9.64
CA ASN A 93 -0.72 7.11 9.95
C ASN A 93 -1.49 8.21 10.68
N PHE A 94 -0.85 8.89 11.63
CA PHE A 94 -1.45 10.01 12.36
C PHE A 94 -1.82 11.16 11.41
N ALA A 95 -0.92 11.53 10.49
CA ALA A 95 -1.18 12.56 9.50
C ALA A 95 -2.32 12.16 8.54
N VAL A 96 -2.36 10.89 8.08
CA VAL A 96 -3.47 10.39 7.25
C VAL A 96 -4.79 10.50 7.99
N VAL A 97 -4.87 10.01 9.22
CA VAL A 97 -6.13 9.97 10.00
C VAL A 97 -6.61 11.38 10.33
N ILE A 98 -5.75 12.22 10.91
CA ILE A 98 -6.15 13.58 11.32
C ILE A 98 -6.49 14.45 10.10
N GLY A 99 -5.68 14.41 9.05
CA GLY A 99 -5.96 15.19 7.86
C GLY A 99 -7.22 14.71 7.14
N SER A 100 -7.46 13.41 7.06
CA SER A 100 -8.71 12.88 6.51
C SER A 100 -9.92 13.29 7.34
N LEU A 101 -9.82 13.26 8.67
CA LEU A 101 -10.88 13.71 9.57
C LEU A 101 -11.17 15.21 9.38
N ALA A 102 -10.11 16.04 9.34
CA ALA A 102 -10.26 17.47 9.13
C ALA A 102 -10.92 17.81 7.78
N LEU A 103 -10.51 17.13 6.70
CA LEU A 103 -11.11 17.29 5.38
C LEU A 103 -12.58 16.83 5.35
N ALA A 104 -12.89 15.72 6.02
CA ALA A 104 -14.27 15.22 6.12
C ALA A 104 -15.17 16.19 6.90
N LEU A 105 -14.70 16.74 8.02
CA LEU A 105 -15.41 17.75 8.80
C LEU A 105 -15.58 19.07 8.04
N ALA A 106 -14.64 19.42 7.17
CA ALA A 106 -14.73 20.57 6.28
C ALA A 106 -15.67 20.34 5.07
N GLY A 107 -16.27 19.15 4.95
CA GLY A 107 -17.21 18.81 3.87
C GLY A 107 -16.58 18.42 2.54
N PHE A 108 -15.27 18.14 2.52
CA PHE A 108 -14.60 17.67 1.29
C PHE A 108 -15.02 16.23 0.94
N GLY A 109 -15.14 15.97 -0.37
CA GLY A 109 -15.56 14.66 -0.87
C GLY A 109 -14.43 13.61 -0.89
N LEU A 110 -14.80 12.39 -1.31
CA LEU A 110 -13.91 11.22 -1.36
C LEU A 110 -12.59 11.47 -2.11
N THR A 111 -12.64 12.19 -3.22
CA THR A 111 -11.47 12.49 -4.05
C THR A 111 -10.41 13.29 -3.28
N ALA A 112 -10.84 14.26 -2.46
CA ALA A 112 -9.93 15.06 -1.63
C ALA A 112 -9.28 14.22 -0.53
N LEU A 113 -10.04 13.31 0.09
CA LEU A 113 -9.53 12.37 1.10
C LEU A 113 -8.47 11.43 0.52
N LEU A 114 -8.71 10.89 -0.68
CA LEU A 114 -7.76 10.04 -1.37
C LEU A 114 -6.52 10.80 -1.83
N ALA A 115 -6.69 12.03 -2.32
CA ALA A 115 -5.57 12.90 -2.70
C ALA A 115 -4.70 13.28 -1.49
N TRP A 116 -5.32 13.56 -0.34
CA TRP A 116 -4.60 13.77 0.93
C TRP A 116 -3.78 12.53 1.32
N ASN A 117 -4.40 11.35 1.28
CA ASN A 117 -3.73 10.09 1.58
C ASN A 117 -2.51 9.88 0.66
N LEU A 118 -2.69 10.06 -0.65
CA LEU A 118 -1.60 9.98 -1.63
C LEU A 118 -0.47 10.97 -1.30
N GLY A 119 -0.81 12.22 -0.98
CA GLY A 119 0.17 13.25 -0.64
C GLY A 119 0.99 12.90 0.62
N VAL A 120 0.31 12.49 1.70
CA VAL A 120 0.99 12.08 2.94
C VAL A 120 1.86 10.85 2.73
N LEU A 121 1.40 9.86 1.99
CA LEU A 121 2.20 8.68 1.66
C LEU A 121 3.40 9.02 0.78
N ALA A 122 3.27 9.93 -0.17
CA ALA A 122 4.38 10.40 -1.00
C ALA A 122 5.46 11.09 -0.15
N VAL A 123 5.06 11.95 0.80
CA VAL A 123 5.99 12.54 1.77
C VAL A 123 6.66 11.45 2.61
N SER A 124 5.90 10.45 3.05
CA SER A 124 6.45 9.31 3.81
C SER A 124 7.51 8.54 3.02
N VAL A 125 7.32 8.31 1.71
CA VAL A 125 8.33 7.69 0.84
C VAL A 125 9.62 8.49 0.85
N VAL A 126 9.53 9.80 0.72
CA VAL A 126 10.71 10.69 0.74
C VAL A 126 11.44 10.59 2.08
N LEU A 127 10.71 10.66 3.19
CA LEU A 127 11.29 10.57 4.53
C LEU A 127 11.95 9.21 4.80
N ASN A 128 11.27 8.12 4.45
CA ASN A 128 11.81 6.77 4.56
C ASN A 128 13.03 6.56 3.64
N GLY A 129 12.99 7.11 2.43
CA GLY A 129 14.10 7.08 1.48
C GLY A 129 15.33 7.83 2.00
N ILE A 130 15.15 9.03 2.55
CA ILE A 130 16.23 9.82 3.17
C ILE A 130 16.80 9.07 4.39
N ALA A 131 15.96 8.53 5.25
CA ALA A 131 16.39 7.77 6.41
C ALA A 131 17.19 6.52 6.00
N SER A 132 16.70 5.76 5.02
CA SER A 132 17.39 4.60 4.49
C SER A 132 18.75 4.95 3.86
N LYS A 133 18.80 6.04 3.06
CA LYS A 133 20.05 6.50 2.43
C LYS A 133 21.10 6.94 3.46
N ARG A 134 20.69 7.62 4.54
CA ARG A 134 21.61 8.03 5.61
C ARG A 134 22.21 6.86 6.37
N LEU A 135 21.45 5.77 6.52
CA LEU A 135 21.87 4.56 7.23
C LEU A 135 22.69 3.62 6.34
N LEU A 136 22.52 3.71 5.02
CA LEU A 136 23.23 2.92 4.00
C LEU A 136 24.24 3.79 3.24
N SER A 137 24.96 4.70 3.92
CA SER A 137 25.91 5.63 3.29
C SER A 137 26.96 4.93 2.42
N ASP A 138 27.35 3.72 2.81
CA ASP A 138 28.42 2.93 2.15
C ASP A 138 27.89 1.92 1.12
N VAL A 139 26.56 1.79 0.96
CA VAL A 139 25.96 0.85 0.03
C VAL A 139 25.25 1.62 -1.09
N SER A 140 25.64 1.38 -2.33
CA SER A 140 24.94 1.92 -3.49
C SER A 140 23.55 1.29 -3.61
N MET A 141 22.48 2.09 -3.48
CA MET A 141 21.10 1.64 -3.70
C MET A 141 20.85 1.24 -5.17
N PHE A 142 21.73 1.60 -6.08
CA PHE A 142 21.69 1.30 -7.51
C PHE A 142 22.92 0.49 -7.95
N SER A 143 23.35 -0.47 -7.14
CA SER A 143 24.32 -1.48 -7.58
C SER A 143 23.61 -2.45 -8.53
N GLY A 144 24.16 -2.70 -9.70
CA GLY A 144 23.58 -3.41 -10.84
C GLY A 144 22.60 -4.56 -10.53
N LEU A 145 21.71 -4.80 -11.49
CA LEU A 145 20.74 -5.90 -11.43
C LEU A 145 21.47 -7.24 -11.59
N ASP A 146 21.40 -8.08 -10.56
CA ASP A 146 21.84 -9.47 -10.64
C ASP A 146 20.65 -10.38 -10.87
N ARG A 147 20.76 -11.28 -11.87
CA ARG A 147 19.70 -12.23 -12.23
C ARG A 147 19.33 -13.18 -11.09
N PHE A 148 20.33 -13.56 -10.27
CA PHE A 148 20.11 -14.46 -9.15
C PHE A 148 19.27 -13.78 -8.05
N SER A 149 19.66 -12.56 -7.68
CA SER A 149 18.92 -11.73 -6.71
C SER A 149 17.51 -11.40 -7.19
N LEU A 150 17.34 -11.09 -8.48
CA LEU A 150 16.03 -10.84 -9.07
C LEU A 150 15.12 -12.08 -9.00
N LYS A 151 15.63 -13.26 -9.35
CA LYS A 151 14.87 -14.51 -9.27
C LYS A 151 14.45 -14.83 -7.84
N LYS A 152 15.34 -14.64 -6.87
CA LYS A 152 15.07 -14.85 -5.44
C LYS A 152 13.98 -13.90 -4.93
N VAL A 153 14.05 -12.61 -5.29
CA VAL A 153 13.03 -11.61 -4.94
C VAL A 153 11.69 -11.93 -5.59
N LEU A 154 11.66 -12.27 -6.89
CA LEU A 154 10.43 -12.62 -7.58
C LEU A 154 9.77 -13.87 -6.99
N TYR A 155 10.54 -14.91 -6.68
CA TYR A 155 10.01 -16.14 -6.08
C TYR A 155 9.36 -15.87 -4.72
N TYR A 156 10.05 -15.12 -3.84
CA TYR A 156 9.50 -14.74 -2.54
C TYR A 156 8.28 -13.82 -2.69
N THR A 157 8.38 -12.81 -3.54
CA THR A 157 7.29 -11.84 -3.76
C THR A 157 6.05 -12.51 -4.34
N SER A 158 6.21 -13.46 -5.27
CA SER A 158 5.06 -14.17 -5.86
C SER A 158 4.26 -14.96 -4.83
N GLY A 159 4.93 -15.61 -3.86
CA GLY A 159 4.26 -16.30 -2.76
C GLY A 159 3.46 -15.34 -1.87
N VAL A 160 4.07 -14.22 -1.47
CA VAL A 160 3.40 -13.19 -0.64
C VAL A 160 2.25 -12.54 -1.37
N VAL A 161 2.45 -12.16 -2.64
CA VAL A 161 1.40 -11.58 -3.49
C VAL A 161 0.27 -12.57 -3.70
N GLY A 162 0.57 -13.84 -3.98
CA GLY A 162 -0.44 -14.89 -4.11
C GLY A 162 -1.31 -15.03 -2.86
N TYR A 163 -0.70 -15.07 -1.69
CA TYR A 163 -1.41 -15.11 -0.41
C TYR A 163 -2.30 -13.88 -0.21
N GLN A 164 -1.78 -12.68 -0.47
CA GLN A 164 -2.53 -11.42 -0.33
C GLN A 164 -3.69 -11.34 -1.34
N LEU A 165 -3.48 -11.78 -2.58
CA LEU A 165 -4.54 -11.81 -3.59
C LEU A 165 -5.67 -12.72 -3.17
N LEU A 166 -5.38 -13.92 -2.69
CA LEU A 166 -6.40 -14.84 -2.19
C LEU A 166 -7.19 -14.24 -1.03
N GLY A 167 -6.50 -13.62 -0.05
CA GLY A 167 -7.16 -12.93 1.06
C GLY A 167 -8.05 -11.79 0.61
N ASN A 168 -7.58 -10.96 -0.32
CA ASN A 168 -8.37 -9.85 -0.85
C ASN A 168 -9.57 -10.31 -1.68
N VAL A 169 -9.41 -11.36 -2.49
CA VAL A 169 -10.53 -11.95 -3.27
C VAL A 169 -11.62 -12.47 -2.32
N LEU A 170 -11.22 -13.17 -1.25
CA LEU A 170 -12.18 -13.65 -0.23
C LEU A 170 -12.91 -12.48 0.43
N LEU A 171 -12.20 -11.43 0.82
CA LEU A 171 -12.81 -10.22 1.40
C LEU A 171 -13.77 -9.52 0.44
N LEU A 172 -13.42 -9.42 -0.84
CA LEU A 172 -14.29 -8.82 -1.86
C LEU A 172 -15.54 -9.66 -2.08
N PHE A 173 -15.38 -10.99 -2.14
CA PHE A 173 -16.51 -11.90 -2.27
C PHE A 173 -17.45 -11.81 -1.05
N GLU A 174 -16.91 -11.81 0.15
CA GLU A 174 -17.65 -11.69 1.40
C GLU A 174 -18.44 -10.37 1.47
N ARG A 175 -17.77 -9.24 1.21
CA ARG A 175 -18.41 -7.93 1.21
C ARG A 175 -19.45 -7.79 0.10
N GLY A 176 -19.16 -8.31 -1.09
CA GLY A 176 -20.08 -8.33 -2.20
C GLY A 176 -21.33 -9.15 -1.91
N TYR A 177 -21.16 -10.31 -1.28
CA TYR A 177 -22.26 -11.17 -0.86
C TYR A 177 -23.14 -10.50 0.19
N ILE A 178 -22.54 -9.92 1.25
CA ILE A 178 -23.28 -9.20 2.29
C ILE A 178 -24.06 -8.03 1.70
N THR A 179 -23.42 -7.22 0.85
CA THR A 179 -24.10 -6.08 0.21
C THR A 179 -25.30 -6.52 -0.62
N ARG A 180 -25.16 -7.61 -1.35
CA ARG A 180 -26.20 -8.13 -2.26
C ARG A 180 -27.34 -8.80 -1.52
N ALA A 181 -27.05 -9.53 -0.44
CA ALA A 181 -28.02 -10.30 0.32
C ALA A 181 -28.73 -9.50 1.42
N LEU A 182 -28.02 -8.59 2.07
CA LEU A 182 -28.47 -7.89 3.28
C LEU A 182 -28.52 -6.36 3.14
N GLY A 183 -27.97 -5.81 2.06
CA GLY A 183 -27.93 -4.36 1.81
C GLY A 183 -26.67 -3.66 2.37
N SER A 184 -26.45 -2.43 1.92
CA SER A 184 -25.25 -1.62 2.27
C SER A 184 -25.15 -1.26 3.75
N ASP A 185 -26.28 -1.10 4.42
CA ASP A 185 -26.31 -0.72 5.84
C ASP A 185 -25.76 -1.85 6.73
N GLN A 186 -26.12 -3.08 6.42
CA GLN A 186 -25.61 -4.28 7.12
C GLN A 186 -24.13 -4.49 6.86
N LEU A 187 -23.62 -4.16 5.66
CA LEU A 187 -22.20 -4.16 5.38
C LEU A 187 -21.44 -3.19 6.29
N THR A 188 -22.00 -2.01 6.55
CA THR A 188 -21.37 -1.02 7.43
C THR A 188 -21.24 -1.56 8.85
N TYR A 189 -22.29 -2.15 9.42
CA TYR A 189 -22.23 -2.79 10.75
C TYR A 189 -21.22 -3.94 10.78
N TYR A 190 -21.20 -4.78 9.75
CA TYR A 190 -20.24 -5.88 9.64
C TYR A 190 -18.79 -5.39 9.62
N VAL A 191 -18.47 -4.39 8.79
CA VAL A 191 -17.11 -3.85 8.64
C VAL A 191 -16.62 -3.19 9.94
N VAL A 192 -17.49 -2.47 10.65
CA VAL A 192 -17.16 -1.87 11.95
C VAL A 192 -16.86 -2.94 12.99
N ALA A 193 -17.73 -3.96 13.11
CA ALA A 193 -17.53 -5.05 14.05
C ALA A 193 -16.24 -5.83 13.74
N MET A 194 -15.97 -6.11 12.46
CA MET A 194 -14.74 -6.79 12.02
C MET A 194 -13.49 -5.95 12.32
N ALA A 195 -13.53 -4.64 12.11
CA ALA A 195 -12.41 -3.75 12.43
C ALA A 195 -12.07 -3.79 13.92
N ILE A 196 -13.06 -3.74 14.80
CA ILE A 196 -12.87 -3.86 16.25
C ILE A 196 -12.25 -5.23 16.60
N GLY A 197 -12.74 -6.32 16.00
CA GLY A 197 -12.21 -7.67 16.18
C GLY A 197 -10.73 -7.79 15.78
N LEU A 198 -10.34 -7.21 14.65
CA LEU A 198 -8.95 -7.19 14.18
C LEU A 198 -8.04 -6.41 15.12
N TYR A 199 -8.46 -5.25 15.63
CA TYR A 199 -7.70 -4.49 16.62
C TYR A 199 -7.48 -5.26 17.94
N LEU A 200 -8.44 -6.07 18.36
CA LEU A 200 -8.31 -6.90 19.55
C LEU A 200 -7.38 -8.10 19.32
N GLN A 201 -7.37 -8.66 18.11
CA GLN A 201 -6.51 -9.79 17.73
C GLN A 201 -5.04 -9.37 17.65
N ASP A 202 -4.74 -8.19 17.13
CA ASP A 202 -3.37 -7.68 16.96
C ASP A 202 -2.67 -7.46 18.31
N ARG A 203 -3.41 -7.15 19.38
CA ARG A 203 -2.86 -7.07 20.75
C ARG A 203 -2.36 -8.40 21.33
N LYS A 204 -2.86 -9.54 20.85
CA LYS A 204 -2.43 -10.85 21.35
C LYS A 204 -1.12 -11.35 20.74
N SER A 205 -0.67 -10.75 19.62
CA SER A 205 0.59 -11.11 18.96
C SER A 205 1.83 -10.43 19.56
N VAL A 206 1.68 -9.59 20.57
CA VAL A 206 2.76 -8.80 21.19
C VAL A 206 3.20 -9.36 22.55
N VAL A 207 2.72 -10.54 22.95
CA VAL A 207 3.14 -11.21 24.23
C VAL A 207 4.03 -12.41 23.95
#